data_ef7adbb298cbef48a85ea44a955e2fd9
#
_entry.id   ef7adbb298cbef48a85ea44a955e2fd9
#
_cell.length_a   1.000
_cell.length_b   1.000
_cell.length_c   1.000
_cell.angle_alpha   90.00
_cell.angle_beta   90.00
_cell.angle_gamma   90.00
#
_symmetry.space_group_name_H-M   'P 1'
#
loop_
_entity.id
_entity.type
_entity.pdbx_description
1 polymer ?
#
loop_
_entity_poly.entity_id
_entity_poly.type
_entity_poly.pdbx_seq_one_letter_code
_entity_poly.pdbx_strand_id
1 'polypeptide(L)'
;MSELQLEIVTPEKKIVSTPVVVCSCPGVAGEFGVLKDHISLLSALKIGALHYRTKESNEEHYVFVSGGFADVNNNVLTVLAESAENAKDIDAARAEAAKKRAEARLASRDENID
;
A
#
# COMPACT_ATOMS: atom_id res chain seq x y z
N MET A 1 -17.14 -5.90 18.27
CA MET A 1 -15.98 -6.54 17.72
C MET A 1 -15.27 -5.68 16.75
N SER A 2 -14.04 -5.44 17.05
CA SER A 2 -13.26 -4.58 16.21
C SER A 2 -12.75 -5.33 14.99
N GLU A 3 -12.82 -4.68 13.86
CA GLU A 3 -12.19 -5.15 12.63
C GLU A 3 -10.86 -4.41 12.50
N LEU A 4 -10.01 -4.88 11.60
CA LEU A 4 -8.81 -4.12 11.28
C LEU A 4 -9.22 -2.90 10.46
N GLN A 5 -8.85 -1.71 10.93
CA GLN A 5 -9.15 -0.47 10.22
C GLN A 5 -7.91 -0.05 9.44
N LEU A 6 -8.07 0.14 8.13
CA LEU A 6 -7.00 0.62 7.28
C LEU A 6 -7.16 2.12 7.04
N GLU A 7 -6.08 2.85 7.31
CA GLU A 7 -6.00 4.29 7.04
C GLU A 7 -4.77 4.54 6.20
N ILE A 8 -4.94 5.08 5.00
CA ILE A 8 -3.81 5.50 4.16
C ILE A 8 -3.86 7.00 4.01
N VAL A 9 -2.81 7.66 4.47
CA VAL A 9 -2.76 9.13 4.57
C VAL A 9 -1.52 9.64 3.87
N THR A 10 -1.70 10.72 3.11
CA THR A 10 -0.61 11.49 2.54
C THR A 10 -0.61 12.87 3.16
N PRO A 11 0.44 13.68 2.98
CA PRO A 11 0.41 15.05 3.52
C PRO A 11 -0.77 15.89 3.03
N GLU A 12 -1.32 15.57 1.88
CA GLU A 12 -2.40 16.34 1.31
C GLU A 12 -3.79 15.89 1.73
N LYS A 13 -3.98 14.57 1.91
CA LYS A 13 -5.32 14.06 2.22
C LYS A 13 -5.28 12.61 2.67
N LYS A 14 -6.41 12.15 3.19
CA LYS A 14 -6.64 10.76 3.49
C LYS A 14 -7.12 10.06 2.22
N ILE A 15 -6.40 9.06 1.78
CA ILE A 15 -6.69 8.33 0.53
C ILE A 15 -7.67 7.19 0.78
N VAL A 16 -7.49 6.46 1.88
CA VAL A 16 -8.33 5.31 2.23
C VAL A 16 -8.62 5.34 3.71
N SER A 17 -9.86 5.04 4.07
CA SER A 17 -10.27 4.83 5.46
C SER A 17 -11.39 3.82 5.42
N THR A 18 -11.10 2.57 5.77
CA THR A 18 -12.09 1.49 5.66
C THR A 18 -11.69 0.30 6.50
N PRO A 19 -12.68 -0.44 7.04
CA PRO A 19 -12.39 -1.73 7.64
C PRO A 19 -11.95 -2.73 6.57
N VAL A 20 -10.98 -3.58 6.92
CA VAL A 20 -10.47 -4.59 5.99
C VAL A 20 -10.35 -5.93 6.68
N VAL A 21 -10.35 -6.99 5.89
CA VAL A 21 -10.12 -8.35 6.37
C VAL A 21 -8.63 -8.62 6.45
N VAL A 22 -7.91 -8.18 5.44
CA VAL A 22 -6.46 -8.37 5.36
C VAL A 22 -5.88 -7.24 4.51
N CYS A 23 -4.65 -6.87 4.83
CA CYS A 23 -3.91 -5.88 4.05
C CYS A 23 -2.47 -6.35 3.91
N SER A 24 -1.96 -6.38 2.69
CA SER A 24 -0.56 -6.69 2.40
C SER A 24 0.19 -5.40 2.07
N CYS A 25 1.31 -5.21 2.72
CA CYS A 25 2.11 -4.00 2.59
C CYS A 25 3.48 -4.30 1.99
N PRO A 26 4.00 -3.43 1.12
CA PRO A 26 5.33 -3.62 0.52
C PRO A 26 6.43 -3.12 1.48
N GLY A 27 6.80 -3.94 2.46
CA GLY A 27 7.85 -3.57 3.40
C GLY A 27 9.23 -3.58 2.75
N VAL A 28 10.15 -2.79 3.30
CA VAL A 28 11.52 -2.73 2.77
C VAL A 28 12.25 -4.06 2.93
N ALA A 29 11.88 -4.84 3.92
CA ALA A 29 12.46 -6.17 4.15
C ALA A 29 11.66 -7.30 3.50
N GLY A 30 10.57 -6.97 2.81
CA GLY A 30 9.70 -7.94 2.16
C GLY A 30 8.23 -7.60 2.42
N GLU A 31 7.37 -8.14 1.58
CA GLU A 31 5.94 -7.95 1.75
C GLU A 31 5.46 -8.62 3.03
N PHE A 32 4.58 -7.95 3.75
CA PHE A 32 3.98 -8.53 4.96
C PHE A 32 2.47 -8.29 4.97
N GLY A 33 1.75 -9.25 5.56
CA GLY A 33 0.30 -9.17 5.68
C GLY A 33 -0.12 -8.80 7.09
N VAL A 34 -1.17 -8.01 7.20
CA VAL A 34 -1.74 -7.58 8.47
C VAL A 34 -3.18 -8.04 8.53
N LEU A 35 -3.51 -8.73 9.61
CA LEU A 35 -4.86 -9.18 9.91
C LEU A 35 -5.29 -8.58 11.25
N LYS A 36 -6.55 -8.75 11.57
CA LYS A 36 -7.08 -8.35 12.87
C LYS A 36 -6.22 -8.97 13.99
N ASP A 37 -6.04 -8.21 15.05
CA ASP A 37 -5.27 -8.62 16.24
C ASP A 37 -3.77 -8.83 15.98
N HIS A 38 -3.27 -8.24 14.90
CA HIS A 38 -1.84 -8.22 14.64
C HIS A 38 -1.11 -7.50 15.76
N ILE A 39 0.07 -7.99 16.13
CA ILE A 39 0.89 -7.31 17.15
C ILE A 39 1.30 -5.93 16.63
N SER A 40 1.61 -5.04 17.54
CA SER A 40 2.07 -3.70 17.19
C SER A 40 3.33 -3.78 16.34
N LEU A 41 3.38 -2.98 15.29
CA LEU A 41 4.47 -3.01 14.31
C LEU A 41 4.64 -1.64 13.70
N LEU A 42 5.88 -1.25 13.52
CA LEU A 42 6.24 -0.09 12.72
C LEU A 42 7.23 -0.55 11.65
N SER A 43 6.91 -0.34 10.40
CA SER A 43 7.75 -0.81 9.31
C SER A 43 7.87 0.24 8.22
N ALA A 44 9.07 0.39 7.68
CA ALA A 44 9.28 1.24 6.51
C ALA A 44 8.78 0.50 5.27
N LEU A 45 8.22 1.26 4.35
CA LEU A 45 7.67 0.75 3.10
C LEU A 45 8.52 1.18 1.92
N LYS A 46 8.63 0.31 0.93
CA LYS A 46 9.25 0.66 -0.34
C LYS A 46 8.17 1.08 -1.33
N ILE A 47 8.59 1.63 -2.45
CA ILE A 47 7.68 1.95 -3.55
C ILE A 47 7.04 0.65 -4.01
N GLY A 48 5.73 0.62 -4.09
CA GLY A 48 5.04 -0.58 -4.50
C GLY A 48 3.54 -0.48 -4.33
N ALA A 49 2.89 -1.61 -4.51
CA ALA A 49 1.44 -1.71 -4.38
C ALA A 49 1.10 -2.34 -3.03
N LEU A 50 0.28 -1.64 -2.29
CA LEU A 50 -0.38 -2.18 -1.11
C LEU A 50 -1.71 -2.75 -1.59
N HIS A 51 -2.15 -3.89 -1.08
CA HIS A 51 -3.45 -4.42 -1.47
C HIS A 51 -4.22 -4.93 -0.27
N TYR A 52 -5.54 -4.80 -0.35
CA TYR A 52 -6.40 -5.17 0.76
C TYR A 52 -7.74 -5.71 0.24
N ARG A 53 -8.41 -6.45 1.10
CA ARG A 53 -9.78 -6.94 0.85
C ARG A 53 -10.68 -6.49 1.97
N THR A 54 -11.91 -6.14 1.59
CA THR A 54 -12.95 -5.81 2.57
C THR A 54 -13.87 -7.00 2.76
N LYS A 55 -14.63 -6.98 3.84
CA LYS A 55 -15.58 -8.04 4.16
C LYS A 55 -16.70 -8.14 3.13
N GLU A 56 -17.03 -7.03 2.50
CA GLU A 56 -18.15 -6.94 1.57
C GLU A 56 -17.77 -7.30 0.14
N SER A 57 -16.48 -7.41 -0.15
CA SER A 57 -15.99 -7.66 -1.49
C SER A 57 -14.89 -8.70 -1.46
N ASN A 58 -14.96 -9.67 -2.38
CA ASN A 58 -13.89 -10.65 -2.55
C ASN A 58 -12.78 -10.15 -3.45
N GLU A 59 -12.93 -8.94 -3.97
CA GLU A 59 -11.93 -8.36 -4.86
C GLU A 59 -10.79 -7.76 -4.08
N GLU A 60 -9.58 -7.86 -4.64
CA GLU A 60 -8.42 -7.16 -4.12
C GLU A 60 -8.47 -5.71 -4.56
N HIS A 61 -8.25 -4.81 -3.62
CA HIS A 61 -8.12 -3.39 -3.92
C HIS A 61 -6.65 -3.02 -3.82
N TYR A 62 -6.16 -2.25 -4.77
CA TYR A 62 -4.75 -1.88 -4.85
C TYR A 62 -4.57 -0.39 -4.67
N VAL A 63 -3.56 -0.02 -3.90
CA VAL A 63 -3.15 1.37 -3.73
C VAL A 63 -1.65 1.43 -3.98
N PHE A 64 -1.24 2.27 -4.93
CA PHE A 64 0.17 2.44 -5.24
C PHE A 64 0.74 3.52 -4.31
N VAL A 65 1.76 3.14 -3.54
CA VAL A 65 2.39 4.04 -2.58
C VAL A 65 3.84 4.30 -2.98
N SER A 66 4.31 5.51 -2.71
CA SER A 66 5.66 5.94 -3.05
C SER A 66 6.68 5.64 -1.95
N GLY A 67 6.34 4.76 -1.03
CA GLY A 67 7.16 4.51 0.16
C GLY A 67 6.50 5.16 1.36
N GLY A 68 7.16 5.12 2.51
CA GLY A 68 6.64 5.69 3.74
C GLY A 68 6.72 4.70 4.88
N PHE A 69 5.74 4.72 5.75
CA PHE A 69 5.72 3.87 6.95
C PHE A 69 4.35 3.27 7.17
N ALA A 70 4.33 2.06 7.70
CA ALA A 70 3.11 1.41 8.17
C ALA A 70 3.22 1.21 9.68
N ASP A 71 2.18 1.60 10.38
CA ASP A 71 2.08 1.49 11.83
C ASP A 71 0.83 0.69 12.17
N VAL A 72 1.01 -0.43 12.86
CA VAL A 72 -0.10 -1.25 13.34
C VAL A 72 -0.21 -1.08 14.84
N ASN A 73 -1.36 -0.66 15.31
CA ASN A 73 -1.60 -0.48 16.74
C ASN A 73 -3.10 -0.53 17.01
N ASN A 74 -3.51 -1.37 17.97
CA ASN A 74 -4.91 -1.49 18.39
C ASN A 74 -5.89 -1.70 17.23
N ASN A 75 -5.55 -2.61 16.33
CA ASN A 75 -6.37 -2.93 15.16
C ASN A 75 -6.56 -1.76 14.19
N VAL A 76 -5.63 -0.82 14.21
CA VAL A 76 -5.57 0.25 13.21
C VAL A 76 -4.25 0.13 12.48
N LEU A 77 -4.31 -0.04 11.16
CA LEU A 77 -3.15 0.00 10.30
C LEU A 77 -3.12 1.36 9.64
N THR A 78 -2.16 2.18 10.03
CA THR A 78 -1.99 3.52 9.46
C THR A 78 -0.81 3.49 8.51
N VAL A 79 -1.03 3.84 7.26
CA VAL A 79 0.01 3.95 6.26
C VAL A 79 0.22 5.42 5.96
N LEU A 80 1.44 5.90 6.22
CA LEU A 80 1.83 7.28 5.94
C LEU A 80 2.75 7.25 4.73
N ALA A 81 2.28 7.79 3.63
CA ALA A 81 3.04 7.80 2.37
C ALA A 81 3.14 9.23 1.84
N GLU A 82 4.20 9.52 1.11
CA GLU A 82 4.32 10.83 0.47
C GLU A 82 3.30 10.99 -0.63
N SER A 83 3.04 9.93 -1.38
CA SER A 83 1.96 9.91 -2.36
C SER A 83 1.34 8.53 -2.41
N ALA A 84 0.06 8.49 -2.72
CA ALA A 84 -0.68 7.25 -2.83
C ALA A 84 -1.82 7.46 -3.82
N GLU A 85 -2.09 6.44 -4.63
CA GLU A 85 -3.18 6.49 -5.59
C GLU A 85 -3.94 5.18 -5.59
N ASN A 86 -5.26 5.27 -5.44
CA ASN A 86 -6.14 4.11 -5.58
C ASN A 86 -6.14 3.67 -7.03
N ALA A 87 -5.96 2.37 -7.26
CA ALA A 87 -5.95 1.84 -8.62
C ALA A 87 -7.26 2.10 -9.34
N LYS A 88 -8.38 2.07 -8.63
CA LYS A 88 -9.70 2.30 -9.23
C LYS A 88 -9.92 3.75 -9.65
N ASP A 89 -9.14 4.68 -9.11
CA ASP A 89 -9.23 6.10 -9.45
C ASP A 89 -8.30 6.47 -10.60
N ILE A 90 -7.54 5.50 -11.09
CA ILE A 90 -6.60 5.68 -12.20
C ILE A 90 -7.18 4.90 -13.38
N ASP A 91 -7.31 5.54 -14.54
CA ASP A 91 -7.77 4.80 -15.71
C ASP A 91 -6.69 3.79 -16.14
N ALA A 92 -7.10 2.79 -16.92
CA ALA A 92 -6.22 1.69 -17.28
C ALA A 92 -4.96 2.17 -18.01
N ALA A 93 -5.08 3.18 -18.85
CA ALA A 93 -3.95 3.71 -19.59
C ALA A 93 -2.93 4.37 -18.68
N ARG A 94 -3.40 5.14 -17.69
CA ARG A 94 -2.51 5.78 -16.71
C ARG A 94 -1.82 4.74 -15.83
N ALA A 95 -2.56 3.76 -15.39
CA ALA A 95 -2.01 2.70 -14.56
C ALA A 95 -0.91 1.94 -15.31
N GLU A 96 -1.16 1.61 -16.56
CA GLU A 96 -0.20 0.92 -17.41
C GLU A 96 1.04 1.79 -17.65
N ALA A 97 0.85 3.06 -17.94
CA ALA A 97 1.97 3.99 -18.15
C ALA A 97 2.82 4.14 -16.89
N ALA A 98 2.19 4.24 -15.73
CA ALA A 98 2.89 4.35 -14.46
C ALA A 98 3.72 3.09 -14.18
N LYS A 99 3.14 1.92 -14.46
CA LYS A 99 3.84 0.65 -14.28
C LYS A 99 5.05 0.56 -15.19
N LYS A 100 4.89 0.92 -16.45
CA LYS A 100 5.98 0.89 -17.42
C LYS A 100 7.10 1.85 -17.03
N ARG A 101 6.75 3.04 -16.54
CA ARG A 101 7.76 3.98 -16.07
C ARG A 101 8.55 3.44 -14.88
N ALA A 102 7.86 2.79 -13.94
CA ALA A 102 8.51 2.20 -12.79
C ALA A 102 9.44 1.06 -13.22
N GLU A 103 8.98 0.20 -14.12
CA GLU A 103 9.79 -0.90 -14.64
C GLU A 103 11.01 -0.39 -15.40
N ALA A 104 10.83 0.63 -16.23
CA ALA A 104 11.92 1.23 -16.98
C ALA A 104 12.95 1.85 -16.05
N ARG A 105 12.50 2.49 -14.98
CA ARG A 105 13.40 3.09 -13.99
C ARG A 105 14.24 2.04 -13.27
N LEU A 106 13.61 0.93 -12.90
CA LEU A 106 14.31 -0.18 -12.25
C LEU A 106 15.31 -0.83 -13.19
N ALA A 107 14.92 -1.06 -14.44
CA ALA A 107 15.81 -1.62 -15.46
C ALA A 107 17.00 -0.71 -15.71
N SER A 108 16.77 0.59 -15.78
CA SER A 108 17.82 1.59 -15.96
C SER A 108 18.81 1.59 -14.80
N ARG A 109 18.29 1.44 -13.57
CA ARG A 109 19.16 1.37 -12.39
C ARG A 109 20.02 0.11 -12.40
N ASP A 110 19.44 -1.02 -12.80
CA ASP A 110 20.16 -2.27 -12.89
C ASP A 110 21.29 -2.17 -13.93
N GLU A 111 21.02 -1.55 -15.06
CA GLU A 111 22.03 -1.33 -16.09
C GLU A 111 23.18 -0.44 -15.59
N ASN A 112 22.86 0.54 -14.77
CA ASN A 112 23.86 1.46 -14.24
C ASN A 112 24.74 0.84 -13.16
N ILE A 113 24.32 -0.28 -12.59
CA ILE A 113 25.07 -0.98 -11.56
C ILE A 113 26.19 -1.82 -12.19
N ASP A 114 26.02 -2.24 -13.42
CA ASP A 114 27.06 -2.94 -14.16
C ASP A 114 28.17 -1.96 -14.60
#